data_ec64d7c53e943e918d3255298c3d845a
#
_entry.id   ec64d7c53e943e918d3255298c3d845a
#
_cell.length_a   1.000
_cell.length_b   1.000
_cell.length_c   1.000
_cell.angle_alpha   90.00
_cell.angle_beta   90.00
_cell.angle_gamma   90.00
#
_symmetry.space_group_name_H-M   'P 1'
#
loop_
_entity.id
_entity.type
_entity.pdbx_description
1 polymer ?
#
loop_
_entity_poly.entity_id
_entity_poly.type
_entity_poly.pdbx_seq_one_letter_code
_entity_poly.pdbx_strand_id
1 'polypeptide(L)'
;MHQVLTPSNEEDSSFDKIALAKQLAGDVTRGAGAGILRTVLAVLAAVIVNALGVTLLFRSELGSSHGSAMIYAAFVAAPFMIAVGMTGMMAYKLGLQGILARVVESQSGLIARLGAGILESFLRSVNYEPGRPLSEKFLSGWRSFLNLQSGLPKPLPWLLASLTSRIPLAETITEVATTGMTLREVAHAAMTRTISEGAAGGLRPSNQALFIALAIQFGMWFPIGLLVRYMFG
;
A
#
# COMPACT_ATOMS: atom_id res chain seq x y z
N MET A 1 -45.53 -28.20 15.66
CA MET A 1 -44.09 -28.44 15.90
C MET A 1 -43.35 -27.11 15.67
N HIS A 2 -43.07 -26.36 16.71
CA HIS A 2 -42.25 -25.13 16.64
C HIS A 2 -40.79 -25.54 16.74
N GLN A 3 -40.03 -25.34 15.66
CA GLN A 3 -38.56 -25.39 15.75
C GLN A 3 -38.09 -24.14 16.49
N VAL A 4 -37.55 -24.34 17.68
CA VAL A 4 -36.80 -23.35 18.44
C VAL A 4 -35.50 -23.12 17.70
N LEU A 5 -35.40 -21.95 17.01
CA LEU A 5 -34.15 -21.46 16.46
C LEU A 5 -33.19 -21.14 17.62
N THR A 6 -32.15 -21.94 17.74
CA THR A 6 -31.09 -21.77 18.73
C THR A 6 -30.24 -20.53 18.39
N PRO A 7 -30.00 -19.61 19.35
CA PRO A 7 -29.25 -18.37 19.12
C PRO A 7 -27.72 -18.54 19.17
N SER A 8 -27.20 -19.70 18.79
CA SER A 8 -25.77 -20.03 18.95
C SER A 8 -24.82 -19.48 17.88
N ASN A 9 -25.32 -18.87 16.77
CA ASN A 9 -24.46 -18.43 15.67
C ASN A 9 -24.06 -16.95 15.72
N GLU A 10 -24.72 -16.09 16.49
CA GLU A 10 -24.40 -14.67 16.55
C GLU A 10 -23.31 -14.32 17.58
N GLU A 11 -23.27 -15.02 18.70
CA GLU A 11 -22.22 -14.82 19.73
C GLU A 11 -20.84 -15.27 19.25
N ASP A 12 -20.74 -16.39 18.54
CA ASP A 12 -19.48 -16.89 17.98
C ASP A 12 -18.91 -15.92 16.94
N SER A 13 -19.77 -15.29 16.14
CA SER A 13 -19.34 -14.30 15.12
C SER A 13 -18.85 -12.98 15.73
N SER A 14 -19.33 -12.59 16.90
CA SER A 14 -18.92 -11.35 17.58
C SER A 14 -17.58 -11.50 18.30
N PHE A 15 -17.32 -12.66 18.89
CA PHE A 15 -16.05 -12.99 19.54
C PHE A 15 -14.90 -13.05 18.52
N ASP A 16 -15.13 -13.66 17.36
CA ASP A 16 -14.14 -13.69 16.26
C ASP A 16 -13.79 -12.29 15.74
N LYS A 17 -14.76 -11.40 15.64
CA LYS A 17 -14.53 -10.01 15.19
C LYS A 17 -13.69 -9.19 16.18
N ILE A 18 -13.91 -9.36 17.47
CA ILE A 18 -13.16 -8.64 18.53
C ILE A 18 -11.73 -9.18 18.62
N ALA A 19 -11.57 -10.50 18.58
CA ALA A 19 -10.26 -11.16 18.58
C ALA A 19 -9.44 -10.72 17.35
N LEU A 20 -10.07 -10.71 16.18
CA LEU A 20 -9.46 -10.21 14.94
C LEU A 20 -9.04 -8.75 15.07
N ALA A 21 -9.92 -7.87 15.55
CA ALA A 21 -9.61 -6.45 15.68
C ALA A 21 -8.39 -6.23 16.59
N LYS A 22 -8.28 -7.01 17.68
CA LYS A 22 -7.15 -6.95 18.61
C LYS A 22 -5.85 -7.47 17.99
N GLN A 23 -5.90 -8.58 17.24
CA GLN A 23 -4.75 -9.14 16.53
C GLN A 23 -4.29 -8.21 15.41
N LEU A 24 -5.22 -7.71 14.57
CA LEU A 24 -4.91 -6.75 13.53
C LEU A 24 -4.30 -5.47 14.09
N ALA A 25 -4.83 -4.95 15.21
CA ALA A 25 -4.25 -3.78 15.86
C ALA A 25 -2.82 -4.05 16.35
N GLY A 26 -2.55 -5.24 16.92
CA GLY A 26 -1.22 -5.66 17.35
C GLY A 26 -0.23 -5.78 16.19
N ASP A 27 -0.62 -6.42 15.10
CA ASP A 27 0.22 -6.60 13.91
C ASP A 27 0.47 -5.27 13.16
N VAL A 28 -0.55 -4.41 13.07
CA VAL A 28 -0.41 -3.05 12.54
C VAL A 28 0.55 -2.23 13.39
N THR A 29 0.46 -2.29 14.71
CA THR A 29 1.34 -1.52 15.62
C THR A 29 2.79 -1.96 15.49
N ARG A 30 3.06 -3.28 15.44
CA ARG A 30 4.42 -3.82 15.22
C ARG A 30 4.94 -3.48 13.83
N GLY A 31 4.09 -3.58 12.81
CA GLY A 31 4.43 -3.21 11.44
C GLY A 31 4.70 -1.71 11.28
N ALA A 32 3.92 -0.86 11.98
CA ALA A 32 4.09 0.60 11.95
C ALA A 32 5.47 1.02 12.48
N GLY A 33 5.95 0.42 13.57
CA GLY A 33 7.30 0.69 14.09
C GLY A 33 8.40 0.41 13.06
N ALA A 34 8.33 -0.74 12.39
CA ALA A 34 9.27 -1.09 11.33
C ALA A 34 9.15 -0.17 10.10
N GLY A 35 7.94 0.24 9.74
CA GLY A 35 7.68 1.19 8.65
C GLY A 35 8.24 2.58 8.93
N ILE A 36 8.05 3.09 10.15
CA ILE A 36 8.60 4.37 10.59
C ILE A 36 10.13 4.34 10.58
N LEU A 37 10.74 3.31 11.17
CA LEU A 37 12.19 3.16 11.17
C LEU A 37 12.76 3.15 9.74
N ARG A 38 12.13 2.41 8.83
CA ARG A 38 12.51 2.38 7.41
C ARG A 38 12.41 3.75 6.77
N THR A 39 11.35 4.50 7.05
CA THR A 39 11.15 5.85 6.52
C THR A 39 12.24 6.81 7.05
N VAL A 40 12.53 6.75 8.33
CA VAL A 40 13.60 7.57 8.95
C VAL A 40 14.97 7.25 8.32
N LEU A 41 15.31 5.97 8.19
CA LEU A 41 16.58 5.55 7.57
C LEU A 41 16.68 5.99 6.10
N ALA A 42 15.58 5.91 5.34
CA ALA A 42 15.55 6.35 3.95
C ALA A 42 15.72 7.87 3.81
N VAL A 43 15.06 8.64 4.69
CA VAL A 43 15.22 10.11 4.75
C VAL A 43 16.65 10.48 5.12
N LEU A 44 17.24 9.84 6.12
CA LEU A 44 18.64 10.05 6.49
C LEU A 44 19.59 9.73 5.33
N ALA A 45 19.37 8.60 4.64
CA ALA A 45 20.16 8.26 3.46
C ALA A 45 20.02 9.31 2.35
N ALA A 46 18.80 9.81 2.10
CA ALA A 46 18.58 10.88 1.14
C ALA A 46 19.29 12.18 1.53
N VAL A 47 19.24 12.56 2.80
CA VAL A 47 19.98 13.74 3.32
C VAL A 47 21.48 13.57 3.07
N ILE A 48 22.05 12.42 3.44
CA ILE A 48 23.48 12.16 3.27
C ILE A 48 23.87 12.18 1.79
N VAL A 49 23.13 11.48 0.92
CA VAL A 49 23.42 11.42 -0.53
C VAL A 49 23.36 12.81 -1.17
N ASN A 50 22.33 13.58 -0.84
CA ASN A 50 22.19 14.94 -1.39
C ASN A 50 23.22 15.90 -0.79
N ALA A 51 23.55 15.80 0.50
CA ALA A 51 24.62 16.60 1.12
C ALA A 51 25.98 16.32 0.49
N LEU A 52 26.29 15.04 0.23
CA LEU A 52 27.52 14.65 -0.49
C LEU A 52 27.54 15.23 -1.92
N GLY A 53 26.43 15.13 -2.65
CA GLY A 53 26.32 15.71 -3.99
C GLY A 53 26.59 17.22 -4.00
N VAL A 54 25.94 17.95 -3.08
CA VAL A 54 26.15 19.40 -2.92
C VAL A 54 27.62 19.70 -2.55
N THR A 55 28.18 19.01 -1.56
CA THR A 55 29.54 19.28 -1.09
C THR A 55 30.56 19.00 -2.17
N LEU A 56 30.43 17.91 -2.93
CA LEU A 56 31.39 17.55 -3.98
C LEU A 56 31.36 18.52 -5.16
N LEU A 57 30.16 18.99 -5.55
CA LEU A 57 29.98 19.80 -6.76
C LEU A 57 30.11 21.31 -6.52
N PHE A 58 29.80 21.78 -5.31
CA PHE A 58 29.80 23.22 -4.97
C PHE A 58 30.90 23.63 -3.97
N ARG A 59 31.86 22.73 -3.71
CA ARG A 59 32.93 23.00 -2.73
C ARG A 59 33.73 24.27 -3.04
N SER A 60 33.96 24.57 -4.32
CA SER A 60 34.71 25.75 -4.77
C SER A 60 33.90 27.03 -4.65
N GLU A 61 32.56 26.96 -4.81
CA GLU A 61 31.68 28.11 -4.84
C GLU A 61 31.16 28.51 -3.44
N LEU A 62 31.11 27.58 -2.48
CA LEU A 62 30.70 27.84 -1.10
C LEU A 62 31.64 28.83 -0.35
N GLY A 63 32.83 29.07 -0.90
CA GLY A 63 33.83 30.01 -0.34
C GLY A 63 33.85 31.41 -1.00
N SER A 64 33.12 31.66 -2.08
CA SER A 64 33.19 32.92 -2.84
C SER A 64 32.00 33.87 -2.60
N SER A 65 32.32 35.05 -2.19
CA SER A 65 31.56 36.33 -2.10
C SER A 65 30.03 36.39 -1.92
N HIS A 66 29.64 37.33 -1.10
CA HIS A 66 28.36 37.51 -0.40
C HIS A 66 27.11 37.82 -1.25
N GLY A 67 27.23 38.21 -2.51
CA GLY A 67 26.09 38.64 -3.33
C GLY A 67 25.28 37.51 -3.98
N SER A 68 25.92 36.40 -4.24
CA SER A 68 25.33 35.20 -4.89
C SER A 68 24.76 34.17 -3.90
N ALA A 69 25.07 34.29 -2.62
CA ALA A 69 24.74 33.28 -1.61
C ALA A 69 23.24 33.01 -1.50
N MET A 70 22.38 33.98 -1.69
CA MET A 70 20.92 33.84 -1.58
C MET A 70 20.35 33.09 -2.80
N ILE A 71 20.87 33.34 -4.00
CA ILE A 71 20.47 32.67 -5.23
C ILE A 71 21.00 31.24 -5.22
N TYR A 72 22.25 31.02 -4.81
CA TYR A 72 22.81 29.69 -4.58
C TYR A 72 22.01 28.89 -3.59
N ALA A 73 21.62 29.49 -2.47
CA ALA A 73 20.80 28.83 -1.48
C ALA A 73 19.46 28.36 -2.06
N ALA A 74 18.81 29.17 -2.89
CA ALA A 74 17.55 28.80 -3.54
C ALA A 74 17.73 27.64 -4.56
N PHE A 75 18.76 27.73 -5.41
CA PHE A 75 19.04 26.70 -6.43
C PHE A 75 19.52 25.36 -5.84
N VAL A 76 20.08 25.38 -4.64
CA VAL A 76 20.52 24.16 -3.94
C VAL A 76 19.47 23.67 -2.95
N ALA A 77 18.87 24.56 -2.15
CA ALA A 77 17.95 24.18 -1.10
C ALA A 77 16.63 23.61 -1.65
N ALA A 78 16.08 24.22 -2.70
CA ALA A 78 14.80 23.76 -3.26
C ALA A 78 14.87 22.34 -3.83
N PRO A 79 15.82 21.99 -4.74
CA PRO A 79 15.99 20.61 -5.21
C PRO A 79 16.31 19.63 -4.07
N PHE A 80 17.12 20.03 -3.10
CA PHE A 80 17.45 19.23 -1.93
C PHE A 80 16.18 18.86 -1.14
N MET A 81 15.35 19.82 -0.79
CA MET A 81 14.12 19.62 -0.03
C MET A 81 13.12 18.76 -0.81
N ILE A 82 13.00 18.99 -2.12
CA ILE A 82 12.13 18.17 -3.00
C ILE A 82 12.62 16.72 -3.02
N ALA A 83 13.91 16.49 -3.21
CA ALA A 83 14.51 15.17 -3.26
C ALA A 83 14.30 14.38 -1.96
N VAL A 84 14.57 15.01 -0.82
CA VAL A 84 14.36 14.42 0.52
C VAL A 84 12.88 14.14 0.76
N GLY A 85 11.99 15.08 0.44
CA GLY A 85 10.54 14.92 0.57
C GLY A 85 9.98 13.78 -0.28
N MET A 86 10.41 13.67 -1.54
CA MET A 86 10.01 12.56 -2.44
C MET A 86 10.47 11.20 -1.89
N THR A 87 11.71 11.11 -1.39
CA THR A 87 12.23 9.86 -0.80
C THR A 87 11.45 9.49 0.45
N GLY A 88 11.14 10.46 1.32
CA GLY A 88 10.30 10.25 2.50
C GLY A 88 8.92 9.71 2.14
N MET A 89 8.28 10.30 1.14
CA MET A 89 6.97 9.84 0.65
C MET A 89 7.04 8.42 0.05
N MET A 90 8.08 8.11 -0.74
CA MET A 90 8.29 6.75 -1.26
C MET A 90 8.51 5.74 -0.13
N ALA A 91 9.38 6.06 0.81
CA ALA A 91 9.68 5.18 1.94
C ALA A 91 8.45 4.94 2.82
N TYR A 92 7.63 5.96 3.05
CA TYR A 92 6.36 5.86 3.75
C TYR A 92 5.39 4.90 3.03
N LYS A 93 5.22 5.06 1.72
CA LYS A 93 4.38 4.14 0.91
C LYS A 93 4.88 2.69 0.99
N LEU A 94 6.19 2.48 0.90
CA LEU A 94 6.80 1.15 1.05
C LEU A 94 6.63 0.59 2.47
N GLY A 95 6.67 1.45 3.49
CA GLY A 95 6.37 1.09 4.87
C GLY A 95 4.95 0.57 5.04
N LEU A 96 3.96 1.28 4.50
CA LEU A 96 2.56 0.86 4.49
C LEU A 96 2.36 -0.48 3.77
N GLN A 97 3.06 -0.69 2.65
CA GLN A 97 3.02 -1.97 1.93
C GLN A 97 3.58 -3.12 2.77
N GLY A 98 4.66 -2.87 3.51
CA GLY A 98 5.25 -3.86 4.42
C GLY A 98 4.32 -4.26 5.56
N ILE A 99 3.56 -3.30 6.10
CA ILE A 99 2.52 -3.56 7.10
C ILE A 99 1.43 -4.45 6.50
N LEU A 100 0.93 -4.06 5.31
CA LEU A 100 -0.10 -4.81 4.60
C LEU A 100 0.34 -6.26 4.32
N ALA A 101 1.54 -6.45 3.78
CA ALA A 101 2.10 -7.77 3.51
C ALA A 101 2.12 -8.65 4.77
N ARG A 102 2.62 -8.12 5.87
CA ARG A 102 2.71 -8.84 7.14
C ARG A 102 1.34 -9.23 7.70
N VAL A 103 0.37 -8.32 7.66
CA VAL A 103 -0.99 -8.58 8.11
C VAL A 103 -1.64 -9.67 7.25
N VAL A 104 -1.45 -9.62 5.94
CA VAL A 104 -1.97 -10.65 5.01
C VAL A 104 -1.30 -11.99 5.26
N GLU A 105 0.01 -12.04 5.45
CA GLU A 105 0.75 -13.28 5.75
C GLU A 105 0.28 -13.91 7.08
N SER A 106 0.10 -13.10 8.13
CA SER A 106 -0.25 -13.59 9.48
C SER A 106 -1.71 -14.01 9.61
N GLN A 107 -2.63 -13.40 8.87
CA GLN A 107 -4.07 -13.54 9.03
C GLN A 107 -4.79 -13.98 7.74
N SER A 108 -4.08 -14.60 6.80
CA SER A 108 -4.59 -14.94 5.47
C SER A 108 -5.92 -15.69 5.48
N GLY A 109 -6.03 -16.73 6.31
CA GLY A 109 -7.25 -17.56 6.39
C GLY A 109 -8.47 -16.80 6.94
N LEU A 110 -8.26 -15.91 7.90
CA LEU A 110 -9.34 -15.14 8.50
C LEU A 110 -9.78 -14.00 7.57
N ILE A 111 -8.82 -13.33 6.95
CA ILE A 111 -9.10 -12.28 5.95
C ILE A 111 -9.84 -12.89 4.75
N ALA A 112 -9.46 -14.12 4.32
CA ALA A 112 -10.13 -14.82 3.24
C ALA A 112 -11.59 -15.10 3.58
N ARG A 113 -11.89 -15.62 4.78
CA ARG A 113 -13.26 -15.92 5.20
C ARG A 113 -14.12 -14.66 5.28
N LEU A 114 -13.63 -13.61 5.93
CA LEU A 114 -14.36 -12.35 6.06
C LEU A 114 -14.51 -11.66 4.70
N GLY A 115 -13.46 -11.60 3.91
CA GLY A 115 -13.49 -11.05 2.57
C GLY A 115 -14.44 -11.79 1.64
N ALA A 116 -14.51 -13.12 1.74
CA ALA A 116 -15.45 -13.94 0.98
C ALA A 116 -16.91 -13.60 1.32
N GLY A 117 -17.25 -13.46 2.60
CA GLY A 117 -18.62 -13.05 3.00
C GLY A 117 -19.02 -11.68 2.48
N ILE A 118 -18.09 -10.73 2.51
CA ILE A 118 -18.31 -9.38 1.96
C ILE A 118 -18.43 -9.43 0.43
N LEU A 119 -17.57 -10.20 -0.24
CA LEU A 119 -17.61 -10.37 -1.69
C LEU A 119 -18.89 -11.08 -2.15
N GLU A 120 -19.33 -12.13 -1.44
CA GLU A 120 -20.60 -12.79 -1.70
C GLU A 120 -21.76 -11.78 -1.64
N SER A 121 -21.81 -10.96 -0.57
CA SER A 121 -22.84 -9.94 -0.41
C SER A 121 -22.81 -8.90 -1.54
N PHE A 122 -21.62 -8.51 -1.98
CA PHE A 122 -21.44 -7.62 -3.11
C PHE A 122 -21.90 -8.26 -4.43
N LEU A 123 -21.45 -9.48 -4.74
CA LEU A 123 -21.84 -10.22 -5.95
C LEU A 123 -23.37 -10.40 -6.03
N ARG A 124 -24.01 -10.65 -4.88
CA ARG A 124 -25.46 -10.73 -4.76
C ARG A 124 -26.13 -9.37 -5.04
N SER A 125 -25.57 -8.27 -4.54
CA SER A 125 -26.10 -6.93 -4.74
C SER A 125 -26.06 -6.46 -6.20
N VAL A 126 -25.11 -6.96 -7.00
CA VAL A 126 -24.98 -6.67 -8.43
C VAL A 126 -25.62 -7.75 -9.32
N ASN A 127 -26.35 -8.70 -8.75
CA ASN A 127 -26.99 -9.84 -9.44
C ASN A 127 -25.99 -10.59 -10.34
N TYR A 128 -24.80 -10.85 -9.85
CA TYR A 128 -23.78 -11.59 -10.59
C TYR A 128 -24.19 -13.06 -10.77
N GLU A 129 -24.04 -13.59 -11.99
CA GLU A 129 -24.24 -14.99 -12.30
C GLU A 129 -22.87 -15.65 -12.63
N PRO A 130 -22.49 -16.74 -11.93
CA PRO A 130 -21.24 -17.44 -12.20
C PRO A 130 -21.09 -17.85 -13.66
N GLY A 131 -19.90 -17.60 -14.23
CA GLY A 131 -19.61 -17.84 -15.65
C GLY A 131 -19.88 -16.66 -16.57
N ARG A 132 -20.43 -15.55 -16.08
CA ARG A 132 -20.55 -14.29 -16.87
C ARG A 132 -19.34 -13.37 -16.65
N PRO A 133 -18.89 -12.67 -17.69
CA PRO A 133 -17.80 -11.67 -17.53
C PRO A 133 -18.27 -10.52 -16.65
N LEU A 134 -17.38 -10.05 -15.78
CA LEU A 134 -17.63 -8.89 -14.93
C LEU A 134 -17.49 -7.59 -15.72
N SER A 135 -18.32 -6.61 -15.41
CA SER A 135 -18.26 -5.29 -16.04
C SER A 135 -17.03 -4.50 -15.59
N GLU A 136 -16.55 -3.57 -16.44
CA GLU A 136 -15.43 -2.65 -16.10
C GLU A 136 -15.71 -1.82 -14.83
N LYS A 137 -17.00 -1.55 -14.55
CA LYS A 137 -17.45 -0.81 -13.35
C LYS A 137 -17.40 -1.64 -12.06
N PHE A 138 -17.08 -2.93 -12.14
CA PHE A 138 -17.05 -3.84 -10.99
C PHE A 138 -16.14 -3.32 -9.87
N LEU A 139 -14.90 -2.94 -10.21
CA LEU A 139 -13.92 -2.48 -9.21
C LEU A 139 -14.33 -1.17 -8.51
N SER A 140 -14.94 -0.25 -9.23
CA SER A 140 -15.46 0.99 -8.63
C SER A 140 -16.64 0.72 -7.71
N GLY A 141 -17.57 -0.15 -8.12
CA GLY A 141 -18.69 -0.63 -7.31
C GLY A 141 -18.21 -1.35 -6.04
N TRP A 142 -17.21 -2.22 -6.17
CA TRP A 142 -16.61 -2.92 -5.03
C TRP A 142 -16.02 -1.96 -3.98
N ARG A 143 -15.23 -0.97 -4.41
CA ARG A 143 -14.66 0.04 -3.49
C ARG A 143 -15.76 0.84 -2.78
N SER A 144 -16.78 1.26 -3.52
CA SER A 144 -17.92 1.98 -2.95
C SER A 144 -18.68 1.12 -1.94
N PHE A 145 -18.88 -0.17 -2.26
CA PHE A 145 -19.55 -1.13 -1.38
C PHE A 145 -18.76 -1.34 -0.08
N LEU A 146 -17.43 -1.50 -0.15
CA LEU A 146 -16.57 -1.62 1.04
C LEU A 146 -16.68 -0.41 1.97
N ASN A 147 -16.75 0.79 1.41
CA ASN A 147 -16.86 2.03 2.19
C ASN A 147 -18.23 2.19 2.89
N LEU A 148 -19.28 1.56 2.36
CA LEU A 148 -20.63 1.59 2.93
C LEU A 148 -20.84 0.57 4.06
N GLN A 149 -19.92 -0.37 4.22
CA GLN A 149 -20.03 -1.41 5.25
C GLN A 149 -19.66 -0.87 6.65
N SER A 150 -20.63 -0.34 7.37
CA SER A 150 -20.45 0.28 8.69
C SER A 150 -20.12 -0.71 9.83
N GLY A 151 -20.35 -2.01 9.63
CA GLY A 151 -20.13 -3.06 10.65
C GLY A 151 -18.75 -3.72 10.65
N LEU A 152 -17.83 -3.30 9.74
CA LEU A 152 -16.51 -3.91 9.64
C LEU A 152 -15.48 -3.18 10.51
N PRO A 153 -14.49 -3.91 11.08
CA PRO A 153 -13.34 -3.28 11.71
C PRO A 153 -12.64 -2.34 10.73
N LYS A 154 -12.40 -1.08 11.12
CA LYS A 154 -11.85 -0.02 10.26
C LYS A 154 -10.67 -0.44 9.36
N PRO A 155 -9.69 -1.25 9.79
CA PRO A 155 -8.57 -1.65 8.92
C PRO A 155 -8.97 -2.63 7.81
N LEU A 156 -10.05 -3.41 7.96
CA LEU A 156 -10.42 -4.44 7.00
C LEU A 156 -10.88 -3.92 5.63
N PRO A 157 -11.78 -2.91 5.52
CA PRO A 157 -12.14 -2.32 4.23
C PRO A 157 -10.95 -1.75 3.48
N TRP A 158 -10.06 -1.03 4.19
CA TRP A 158 -8.84 -0.49 3.61
C TRP A 158 -7.90 -1.60 3.12
N LEU A 159 -7.72 -2.66 3.89
CA LEU A 159 -6.90 -3.81 3.55
C LEU A 159 -7.43 -4.53 2.30
N LEU A 160 -8.74 -4.81 2.25
CA LEU A 160 -9.38 -5.43 1.08
C LEU A 160 -9.30 -4.53 -0.15
N ALA A 161 -9.55 -3.23 -0.02
CA ALA A 161 -9.42 -2.28 -1.11
C ALA A 161 -7.97 -2.19 -1.63
N SER A 162 -6.98 -2.24 -0.74
CA SER A 162 -5.56 -2.23 -1.10
C SER A 162 -5.12 -3.52 -1.81
N LEU A 163 -5.59 -4.68 -1.34
CA LEU A 163 -5.36 -5.97 -1.98
C LEU A 163 -5.94 -6.00 -3.39
N THR A 164 -7.22 -5.69 -3.53
CA THR A 164 -7.95 -5.76 -4.80
C THR A 164 -7.54 -4.67 -5.80
N SER A 165 -6.82 -3.63 -5.36
CA SER A 165 -6.22 -2.64 -6.27
C SER A 165 -4.93 -3.12 -6.95
N ARG A 166 -4.30 -4.17 -6.43
CA ARG A 166 -3.03 -4.70 -6.93
C ARG A 166 -3.20 -6.05 -7.62
N ILE A 167 -4.15 -6.83 -7.17
CA ILE A 167 -4.48 -8.13 -7.73
C ILE A 167 -5.80 -7.95 -8.46
N PRO A 168 -5.91 -8.32 -9.74
CA PRO A 168 -7.10 -8.10 -10.55
C PRO A 168 -8.25 -9.01 -10.11
N LEU A 169 -8.96 -8.60 -9.05
CA LEU A 169 -10.06 -9.38 -8.45
C LEU A 169 -11.12 -9.79 -9.48
N ALA A 170 -11.42 -8.92 -10.46
CA ALA A 170 -12.39 -9.22 -11.51
C ALA A 170 -11.93 -10.40 -12.39
N GLU A 171 -10.64 -10.45 -12.75
CA GLU A 171 -10.05 -11.56 -13.51
C GLU A 171 -10.05 -12.84 -12.67
N THR A 172 -9.63 -12.74 -11.40
CA THR A 172 -9.63 -13.86 -10.46
C THR A 172 -11.02 -14.47 -10.31
N ILE A 173 -12.07 -13.62 -10.18
CA ILE A 173 -13.46 -14.12 -10.12
C ILE A 173 -13.84 -14.82 -11.42
N THR A 174 -13.51 -14.23 -12.56
CA THR A 174 -13.84 -14.83 -13.88
C THR A 174 -13.14 -16.17 -14.09
N GLU A 175 -11.89 -16.32 -13.63
CA GLU A 175 -11.13 -17.55 -13.75
C GLU A 175 -11.63 -18.67 -12.82
N VAL A 176 -12.06 -18.33 -11.59
CA VAL A 176 -12.54 -19.35 -10.64
C VAL A 176 -14.02 -19.67 -10.79
N ALA A 177 -14.81 -18.75 -11.36
CA ALA A 177 -16.25 -18.93 -11.51
C ALA A 177 -16.57 -19.88 -12.67
N THR A 178 -16.97 -21.11 -12.34
CA THR A 178 -17.47 -22.08 -13.31
C THR A 178 -18.99 -22.18 -13.22
N THR A 179 -19.61 -22.57 -14.32
CA THR A 179 -21.06 -22.79 -14.39
C THR A 179 -21.49 -23.82 -13.34
N GLY A 180 -22.49 -23.50 -12.53
CA GLY A 180 -22.99 -24.38 -11.48
C GLY A 180 -22.45 -24.11 -10.07
N MET A 181 -21.42 -23.26 -9.91
CA MET A 181 -20.96 -22.81 -8.59
C MET A 181 -21.97 -21.84 -7.96
N THR A 182 -22.05 -21.91 -6.65
CA THR A 182 -22.79 -20.91 -5.85
C THR A 182 -21.97 -19.61 -5.71
N LEU A 183 -22.62 -18.47 -5.49
CA LEU A 183 -21.93 -17.20 -5.24
C LEU A 183 -20.96 -17.27 -4.06
N ARG A 184 -21.29 -18.06 -3.05
CA ARG A 184 -20.44 -18.30 -1.88
C ARG A 184 -19.14 -19.03 -2.24
N GLU A 185 -19.23 -20.06 -3.07
CA GLU A 185 -18.06 -20.82 -3.53
C GLU A 185 -17.15 -19.95 -4.40
N VAL A 186 -17.73 -19.18 -5.33
CA VAL A 186 -16.98 -18.24 -6.16
C VAL A 186 -16.29 -17.18 -5.30
N ALA A 187 -17.01 -16.59 -4.35
CA ALA A 187 -16.45 -15.54 -3.46
C ALA A 187 -15.32 -16.12 -2.59
N HIS A 188 -15.49 -17.33 -2.06
CA HIS A 188 -14.47 -17.98 -1.24
C HIS A 188 -13.23 -18.34 -2.07
N ALA A 189 -13.39 -18.94 -3.22
CA ALA A 189 -12.29 -19.30 -4.11
C ALA A 189 -11.52 -18.06 -4.59
N ALA A 190 -12.23 -17.01 -5.04
CA ALA A 190 -11.64 -15.77 -5.50
C ALA A 190 -10.86 -15.05 -4.38
N MET A 191 -11.44 -14.91 -3.19
CA MET A 191 -10.76 -14.26 -2.07
C MET A 191 -9.56 -15.06 -1.57
N THR A 192 -9.67 -16.39 -1.48
CA THR A 192 -8.56 -17.24 -1.07
C THR A 192 -7.39 -17.11 -2.06
N ARG A 193 -7.67 -17.13 -3.36
CA ARG A 193 -6.64 -16.96 -4.39
C ARG A 193 -6.03 -15.57 -4.35
N THR A 194 -6.84 -14.52 -4.30
CA THR A 194 -6.36 -13.13 -4.20
C THR A 194 -5.45 -12.92 -2.99
N ILE A 195 -5.79 -13.50 -1.85
CA ILE A 195 -4.98 -13.37 -0.63
C ILE A 195 -3.71 -14.22 -0.71
N SER A 196 -3.78 -15.42 -1.28
CA SER A 196 -2.60 -16.28 -1.46
C SER A 196 -1.59 -15.65 -2.43
N GLU A 197 -2.04 -15.06 -3.52
CA GLU A 197 -1.18 -14.33 -4.47
C GLU A 197 -0.58 -13.07 -3.82
N GLY A 198 -1.37 -12.35 -3.00
CA GLY A 198 -0.89 -11.23 -2.20
C GLY A 198 0.19 -11.65 -1.20
N ALA A 199 -0.02 -12.75 -0.49
CA ALA A 199 0.93 -13.30 0.47
C ALA A 199 2.20 -13.84 -0.22
N ALA A 200 2.08 -14.46 -1.41
CA ALA A 200 3.19 -15.06 -2.15
C ALA A 200 4.24 -14.06 -2.68
N GLY A 201 4.07 -12.76 -2.47
CA GLY A 201 5.09 -11.76 -2.79
C GLY A 201 4.58 -10.52 -3.51
N GLY A 202 3.33 -10.51 -3.99
CA GLY A 202 2.75 -9.34 -4.68
C GLY A 202 2.68 -8.07 -3.82
N LEU A 203 2.72 -8.23 -2.49
CA LEU A 203 2.67 -7.13 -1.52
C LEU A 203 4.04 -6.79 -0.91
N ARG A 204 5.07 -7.63 -1.09
CA ARG A 204 6.39 -7.37 -0.48
C ARG A 204 7.02 -6.13 -1.08
N PRO A 205 7.38 -5.13 -0.26
CA PRO A 205 7.97 -3.91 -0.76
C PRO A 205 9.39 -4.18 -1.27
N SER A 206 9.66 -3.84 -2.53
CA SER A 206 11.02 -3.86 -3.09
C SER A 206 11.80 -2.61 -2.70
N ASN A 207 13.02 -2.78 -2.19
CA ASN A 207 13.94 -1.66 -1.94
C ASN A 207 14.57 -1.11 -3.23
N GLN A 208 14.48 -1.85 -4.33
CA GLN A 208 15.12 -1.48 -5.60
C GLN A 208 14.69 -0.09 -6.07
N ALA A 209 13.40 0.23 -6.00
CA ALA A 209 12.90 1.54 -6.37
C ALA A 209 13.48 2.67 -5.51
N LEU A 210 13.74 2.41 -4.23
CA LEU A 210 14.36 3.37 -3.32
C LEU A 210 15.83 3.61 -3.68
N PHE A 211 16.59 2.55 -3.97
CA PHE A 211 17.99 2.67 -4.41
C PHE A 211 18.09 3.39 -5.75
N ILE A 212 17.22 3.11 -6.71
CA ILE A 212 17.17 3.82 -7.98
C ILE A 212 16.86 5.30 -7.76
N ALA A 213 15.90 5.63 -6.89
CA ALA A 213 15.58 7.01 -6.57
C ALA A 213 16.76 7.76 -5.95
N LEU A 214 17.51 7.15 -5.03
CA LEU A 214 18.72 7.72 -4.43
C LEU A 214 19.83 7.93 -5.47
N ALA A 215 20.03 6.97 -6.38
CA ALA A 215 21.00 7.09 -7.46
C ALA A 215 20.65 8.23 -8.43
N ILE A 216 19.37 8.35 -8.80
CA ILE A 216 18.89 9.47 -9.64
C ILE A 216 19.11 10.81 -8.92
N GLN A 217 18.80 10.90 -7.64
CA GLN A 217 19.01 12.11 -6.86
C GLN A 217 20.48 12.51 -6.81
N PHE A 218 21.38 11.58 -6.60
CA PHE A 218 22.81 11.87 -6.66
C PHE A 218 23.22 12.37 -8.05
N GLY A 219 22.77 11.70 -9.12
CA GLY A 219 23.05 12.09 -10.51
C GLY A 219 22.48 13.45 -10.90
N MET A 220 21.36 13.87 -10.31
CA MET A 220 20.71 15.16 -10.59
C MET A 220 21.58 16.36 -10.19
N TRP A 221 22.47 16.21 -9.23
CA TRP A 221 23.38 17.30 -8.82
C TRP A 221 24.38 17.66 -9.91
N PHE A 222 24.72 16.73 -10.82
CA PHE A 222 25.65 17.00 -11.92
C PHE A 222 25.16 18.08 -12.90
N PRO A 223 23.96 17.94 -13.51
CA PRO A 223 23.42 19.00 -14.37
C PRO A 223 23.11 20.29 -13.62
N ILE A 224 22.70 20.22 -12.34
CA ILE A 224 22.49 21.43 -11.52
C ILE A 224 23.82 22.16 -11.32
N GLY A 225 24.91 21.46 -11.00
CA GLY A 225 26.22 22.05 -10.86
C GLY A 225 26.74 22.70 -12.14
N LEU A 226 26.52 22.06 -13.30
CA LEU A 226 26.87 22.63 -14.61
C LEU A 226 26.05 23.89 -14.90
N LEU A 227 24.74 23.87 -14.63
CA LEU A 227 23.86 25.02 -14.84
C LEU A 227 24.27 26.22 -13.97
N VAL A 228 24.56 25.98 -12.71
CA VAL A 228 25.00 27.02 -11.78
C VAL A 228 26.32 27.62 -12.24
N ARG A 229 27.30 26.80 -12.66
CA ARG A 229 28.57 27.30 -13.22
C ARG A 229 28.38 28.10 -14.49
N TYR A 230 27.46 27.67 -15.36
CA TYR A 230 27.14 28.43 -16.59
C TYR A 230 26.48 29.76 -16.30
N MET A 231 25.63 29.87 -15.28
CA MET A 231 24.90 31.10 -14.96
C MET A 231 25.72 32.11 -14.14
N PHE A 232 26.67 31.64 -13.33
CA PHE A 232 27.35 32.45 -12.32
C PHE A 232 28.89 32.39 -12.40
N GLY A 233 29.48 31.57 -13.22
CA GLY A 233 30.91 31.50 -13.50
C GLY A 233 31.23 32.25 -14.77
#